data_878ac5f59cba57a0936e39cd2b5cd03f
#
_entry.id   878ac5f59cba57a0936e39cd2b5cd03f
#
_cell.length_a   1.000
_cell.length_b   1.000
_cell.length_c   1.000
_cell.angle_alpha   90.00
_cell.angle_beta   90.00
_cell.angle_gamma   90.00
#
_symmetry.space_group_name_H-M   'P 1'
#
loop_
_entity.id
_entity.type
_entity.pdbx_description
1 polymer ?
#
loop_
_entity_poly.entity_id
_entity_poly.type
_entity_poly.pdbx_seq_one_letter_code
_entity_poly.pdbx_strand_id
1 'polypeptide(L)'
;MQIRYAGFTMEQVLPLILAILLIFLLPMIMRRNGWDFDDFMRALVGGLWKKGKYDPKAEEKAKAKKREPHLSNGGKGEMMELLSSLITFARRHDFGIVYPGTLEYKSEVATLLALLVTKSEVVGINCFGYGGTITAGKGDADWKQHMNEQDIMIKSPVVLCRKQQRLCRQAMDAAGMNDISVRVAGVFTNHHVTLAIGNGYGQYTTESLIEELKVQASAEEERIPDPQKVAEQLAAVTKKIRPGRK
;
A
#
# COMPACT_ATOMS: atom_id res chain seq x y z
N MET A 1 6.99 -41.84 61.15
CA MET A 1 6.00 -42.05 60.06
C MET A 1 6.59 -41.50 58.77
N GLN A 2 7.27 -42.39 58.01
CA GLN A 2 7.90 -42.01 56.72
C GLN A 2 6.85 -42.11 55.65
N ILE A 3 6.45 -40.98 55.08
CA ILE A 3 5.58 -40.94 53.92
C ILE A 3 6.47 -41.25 52.69
N ARG A 4 6.45 -42.49 52.24
CA ARG A 4 7.00 -42.88 50.91
C ARG A 4 6.06 -42.39 49.83
N TYR A 5 6.34 -41.26 49.24
CA TYR A 5 5.79 -40.92 47.94
C TYR A 5 6.54 -41.73 46.88
N ALA A 6 5.78 -42.47 46.12
CA ALA A 6 6.13 -43.24 44.96
C ALA A 6 7.49 -42.95 44.30
N GLY A 7 8.53 -43.77 44.62
CA GLY A 7 9.62 -44.12 43.73
C GLY A 7 10.62 -43.04 43.24
N PHE A 8 10.41 -41.75 43.48
CA PHE A 8 11.29 -40.71 43.00
C PHE A 8 12.11 -40.11 44.13
N THR A 9 13.42 -40.11 43.97
CA THR A 9 14.33 -39.41 44.91
C THR A 9 14.30 -37.91 44.67
N MET A 10 14.53 -37.09 45.72
CA MET A 10 14.57 -35.63 45.60
C MET A 10 15.50 -35.14 44.48
N GLU A 11 16.57 -35.88 44.21
CA GLU A 11 17.51 -35.58 43.11
C GLU A 11 16.89 -35.75 41.70
N GLN A 12 15.84 -36.56 41.54
CA GLN A 12 15.14 -36.77 40.29
C GLN A 12 13.95 -35.79 40.13
N VAL A 13 13.37 -35.33 41.23
CA VAL A 13 12.21 -34.43 41.23
C VAL A 13 12.67 -32.98 41.02
N LEU A 14 13.83 -32.58 41.55
CA LEU A 14 14.35 -31.22 41.44
C LEU A 14 14.53 -30.75 39.97
N PRO A 15 15.20 -31.51 39.08
CA PRO A 15 15.35 -31.12 37.68
C PRO A 15 14.00 -31.06 36.93
N LEU A 16 13.04 -31.90 37.28
CA LEU A 16 11.72 -31.88 36.67
C LEU A 16 10.93 -30.62 37.06
N ILE A 17 10.99 -30.23 38.33
CA ILE A 17 10.38 -28.98 38.82
C ILE A 17 11.03 -27.78 38.13
N LEU A 18 12.38 -27.78 38.01
CA LEU A 18 13.14 -26.72 37.36
C LEU A 18 12.78 -26.61 35.86
N ALA A 19 12.62 -27.73 35.18
CA ALA A 19 12.20 -27.77 33.76
C ALA A 19 10.77 -27.24 33.58
N ILE A 20 9.81 -27.61 34.44
CA ILE A 20 8.45 -27.10 34.42
C ILE A 20 8.43 -25.57 34.69
N LEU A 21 9.18 -25.13 35.67
CA LEU A 21 9.31 -23.72 36.04
C LEU A 21 9.91 -22.88 34.90
N LEU A 22 10.90 -23.45 34.20
CA LEU A 22 11.50 -22.84 33.01
C LEU A 22 10.50 -22.73 31.87
N ILE A 23 9.72 -23.80 31.59
CA ILE A 23 8.70 -23.80 30.52
C ILE A 23 7.61 -22.73 30.76
N PHE A 24 7.22 -22.51 32.01
CA PHE A 24 6.17 -21.53 32.33
C PHE A 24 6.71 -20.11 32.52
N LEU A 25 7.86 -19.92 33.15
CA LEU A 25 8.44 -18.59 33.39
C LEU A 25 9.09 -17.99 32.13
N LEU A 26 9.69 -18.80 31.28
CA LEU A 26 10.38 -18.34 30.08
C LEU A 26 9.47 -17.54 29.15
N PRO A 27 8.28 -18.05 28.74
CA PRO A 27 7.37 -17.28 27.89
C PRO A 27 6.83 -16.01 28.58
N MET A 28 6.69 -16.03 29.90
CA MET A 28 6.20 -14.89 30.64
C MET A 28 7.27 -13.77 30.71
N ILE A 29 8.54 -14.13 30.90
CA ILE A 29 9.67 -13.18 30.85
C ILE A 29 9.88 -12.64 29.45
N MET A 30 9.79 -13.49 28.42
CA MET A 30 9.91 -13.09 27.03
C MET A 30 8.82 -12.09 26.65
N ARG A 31 7.54 -12.36 26.97
CA ARG A 31 6.42 -11.45 26.72
C ARG A 31 6.57 -10.11 27.44
N ARG A 32 7.05 -10.12 28.69
CA ARG A 32 7.22 -8.90 29.49
C ARG A 32 8.35 -8.01 28.93
N ASN A 33 9.39 -8.59 28.33
CA ASN A 33 10.55 -7.86 27.79
C ASN A 33 10.47 -7.67 26.26
N GLY A 34 9.42 -8.17 25.59
CA GLY A 34 9.28 -8.10 24.13
C GLY A 34 10.38 -8.87 23.38
N TRP A 35 10.94 -9.93 24.00
CA TRP A 35 11.99 -10.74 23.40
C TRP A 35 11.39 -11.88 22.59
N ASP A 36 11.95 -12.13 21.39
CA ASP A 36 11.71 -13.33 20.62
C ASP A 36 12.67 -14.45 21.10
N PHE A 37 12.34 -15.72 20.81
CA PHE A 37 13.12 -16.90 21.21
C PHE A 37 14.59 -16.79 20.76
N ASP A 38 14.82 -16.26 19.57
CA ASP A 38 16.16 -16.03 19.01
C ASP A 38 16.95 -14.99 19.81
N ASP A 39 16.30 -13.94 20.32
CA ASP A 39 16.92 -12.92 21.14
C ASP A 39 17.30 -13.47 22.52
N PHE A 40 16.45 -14.33 23.09
CA PHE A 40 16.74 -15.03 24.33
C PHE A 40 17.90 -16.01 24.19
N MET A 41 17.92 -16.85 23.14
CA MET A 41 19.02 -17.78 22.88
C MET A 41 20.35 -17.06 22.64
N ARG A 42 20.33 -15.93 21.94
CA ARG A 42 21.51 -15.08 21.73
C ARG A 42 22.01 -14.45 23.03
N ALA A 43 21.10 -14.03 23.93
CA ALA A 43 21.48 -13.49 25.23
C ALA A 43 22.12 -14.58 26.13
N LEU A 44 21.56 -15.79 26.08
CA LEU A 44 22.03 -16.94 26.86
C LEU A 44 23.39 -17.46 26.37
N VAL A 45 23.60 -17.56 25.06
CA VAL A 45 24.86 -18.00 24.45
C VAL A 45 25.89 -16.87 24.39
N GLY A 46 25.46 -15.64 24.14
CA GLY A 46 26.32 -14.46 24.05
C GLY A 46 26.90 -14.02 25.39
N GLY A 47 26.15 -14.25 26.49
CA GLY A 47 26.62 -13.97 27.86
C GLY A 47 27.76 -14.89 28.30
N LEU A 48 27.90 -16.07 27.71
CA LEU A 48 28.96 -17.05 28.05
C LEU A 48 30.25 -16.88 27.24
N TRP A 49 30.26 -16.11 26.11
CA TRP A 49 31.38 -16.14 25.16
C TRP A 49 32.02 -14.80 24.77
N LYS A 50 31.58 -13.65 25.28
CA LYS A 50 32.25 -12.37 24.95
C LYS A 50 32.56 -11.48 26.15
N LYS A 51 33.78 -11.57 26.66
CA LYS A 51 34.51 -10.47 27.30
C LYS A 51 34.95 -9.45 26.20
N GLY A 52 34.04 -8.89 25.44
CA GLY A 52 34.31 -7.74 24.57
C GLY A 52 33.81 -6.48 25.28
N LYS A 53 34.56 -5.38 25.22
CA LYS A 53 34.16 -4.08 25.77
C LYS A 53 32.74 -3.75 25.22
N TYR A 54 31.77 -3.71 26.14
CA TYR A 54 30.41 -3.30 25.84
C TYR A 54 30.41 -1.81 25.46
N ASP A 55 30.07 -1.50 24.23
CA ASP A 55 29.83 -0.12 23.78
C ASP A 55 28.32 0.10 23.62
N PRO A 56 27.66 0.76 24.60
CA PRO A 56 26.22 0.98 24.59
C PRO A 56 25.77 1.82 23.39
N LYS A 57 26.62 2.71 22.87
CA LYS A 57 26.29 3.54 21.69
C LYS A 57 26.33 2.75 20.39
N ALA A 58 27.20 1.74 20.28
CA ALA A 58 27.24 0.86 19.11
C ALA A 58 26.03 -0.07 19.08
N GLU A 59 25.57 -0.52 20.26
CA GLU A 59 24.38 -1.38 20.38
C GLU A 59 23.08 -0.60 20.14
N GLU A 60 23.02 0.65 20.61
CA GLU A 60 21.87 1.54 20.36
C GLU A 60 21.75 1.92 18.88
N LYS A 61 22.88 2.20 18.19
CA LYS A 61 22.93 2.38 16.73
C LYS A 61 22.58 1.11 15.97
N ALA A 62 23.03 -0.06 16.44
CA ALA A 62 22.69 -1.36 15.82
C ALA A 62 21.20 -1.72 16.02
N LYS A 63 20.61 -1.37 17.18
CA LYS A 63 19.19 -1.55 17.46
C LYS A 63 18.30 -0.54 16.70
N ALA A 64 18.76 0.70 16.52
CA ALA A 64 18.10 1.69 15.68
C ALA A 64 18.12 1.26 14.20
N LYS A 65 19.24 0.76 13.71
CA LYS A 65 19.39 0.24 12.33
C LYS A 65 18.56 -1.03 12.07
N LYS A 66 18.24 -1.81 13.12
CA LYS A 66 17.40 -3.03 13.02
C LYS A 66 15.90 -2.75 13.14
N ARG A 67 15.48 -1.52 13.47
CA ARG A 67 14.08 -1.17 13.73
C ARG A 67 13.35 -0.51 12.56
N GLU A 68 14.06 -0.13 11.51
CA GLU A 68 13.37 0.31 10.30
C GLU A 68 12.82 -0.94 9.58
N PRO A 69 11.50 -1.05 9.44
CA PRO A 69 10.92 -2.13 8.67
C PRO A 69 11.48 -2.04 7.25
N HIS A 70 11.95 -3.16 6.72
CA HIS A 70 12.40 -3.21 5.33
C HIS A 70 11.21 -2.91 4.44
N LEU A 71 11.14 -1.71 3.90
CA LEU A 71 10.07 -1.26 3.03
C LEU A 71 10.13 -2.02 1.71
N SER A 72 8.98 -2.34 1.17
CA SER A 72 8.83 -2.94 -0.16
C SER A 72 7.81 -2.17 -0.98
N ASN A 73 7.87 -2.33 -2.28
CA ASN A 73 6.81 -1.79 -3.13
C ASN A 73 5.51 -2.55 -2.87
N GLY A 74 4.39 -1.82 -2.89
CA GLY A 74 3.06 -2.35 -2.74
C GLY A 74 2.64 -3.25 -3.89
N GLY A 75 1.64 -4.06 -3.63
CA GLY A 75 1.18 -5.08 -4.53
C GLY A 75 -0.32 -5.01 -4.84
N LYS A 76 -0.83 -6.16 -5.29
CA LYS A 76 -2.24 -6.29 -5.69
C LYS A 76 -3.22 -6.06 -4.52
N GLY A 77 -2.82 -6.35 -3.27
CA GLY A 77 -3.66 -6.17 -2.07
C GLY A 77 -4.08 -4.72 -1.89
N GLU A 78 -3.12 -3.81 -1.78
CA GLU A 78 -3.37 -2.38 -1.56
C GLU A 78 -4.18 -1.74 -2.71
N MET A 79 -3.92 -2.18 -3.95
CA MET A 79 -4.69 -1.76 -5.11
C MET A 79 -6.17 -2.21 -5.01
N MET A 80 -6.44 -3.40 -4.49
CA MET A 80 -7.81 -3.90 -4.28
C MET A 80 -8.50 -3.21 -3.10
N GLU A 81 -7.77 -2.80 -2.07
CA GLU A 81 -8.29 -1.98 -0.96
C GLU A 81 -8.72 -0.60 -1.46
N LEU A 82 -7.90 0.06 -2.29
CA LEU A 82 -8.29 1.30 -2.96
C LEU A 82 -9.56 1.12 -3.78
N LEU A 83 -9.64 0.06 -4.60
CA LEU A 83 -10.83 -0.22 -5.41
C LEU A 83 -12.09 -0.39 -4.54
N SER A 84 -11.99 -1.14 -3.45
CA SER A 84 -13.09 -1.33 -2.50
C SER A 84 -13.56 -0.01 -1.88
N SER A 85 -12.60 0.85 -1.52
CA SER A 85 -12.86 2.19 -0.99
C SER A 85 -13.57 3.08 -2.03
N LEU A 86 -13.12 3.05 -3.29
CA LEU A 86 -13.74 3.79 -4.39
C LEU A 86 -15.16 3.31 -4.69
N ILE A 87 -15.41 1.99 -4.68
CA ILE A 87 -16.76 1.43 -4.88
C ILE A 87 -17.69 1.89 -3.75
N THR A 88 -17.21 1.85 -2.51
CA THR A 88 -17.98 2.30 -1.34
C THR A 88 -18.28 3.79 -1.42
N PHE A 89 -17.28 4.58 -1.83
CA PHE A 89 -17.40 6.02 -2.00
C PHE A 89 -18.41 6.35 -3.12
N ALA A 90 -18.30 5.71 -4.29
CA ALA A 90 -19.19 5.91 -5.42
C ALA A 90 -20.66 5.64 -5.04
N ARG A 91 -20.92 4.54 -4.34
CA ARG A 91 -22.28 4.21 -3.85
C ARG A 91 -22.85 5.26 -2.90
N ARG A 92 -22.02 5.81 -2.02
CA ARG A 92 -22.44 6.82 -1.02
C ARG A 92 -22.82 8.17 -1.64
N HIS A 93 -22.22 8.49 -2.78
CA HIS A 93 -22.36 9.80 -3.43
C HIS A 93 -23.14 9.73 -4.77
N ASP A 94 -23.77 8.59 -5.07
CA ASP A 94 -24.47 8.32 -6.33
C ASP A 94 -23.60 8.54 -7.58
N PHE A 95 -22.31 8.24 -7.45
CA PHE A 95 -21.34 8.25 -8.55
C PHE A 95 -21.33 6.93 -9.31
N GLY A 96 -20.98 6.99 -10.60
CA GLY A 96 -20.76 5.80 -11.40
C GLY A 96 -19.32 5.29 -11.26
N ILE A 97 -19.12 3.97 -11.35
CA ILE A 97 -17.78 3.38 -11.38
C ILE A 97 -17.70 2.22 -12.38
N VAL A 98 -16.64 2.22 -13.19
CA VAL A 98 -16.34 1.16 -14.15
C VAL A 98 -15.04 0.49 -13.80
N TYR A 99 -15.05 -0.83 -13.62
CA TYR A 99 -13.89 -1.65 -13.30
C TYR A 99 -13.89 -2.94 -14.14
N PRO A 100 -12.75 -3.30 -14.75
CA PRO A 100 -11.52 -2.53 -14.91
C PRO A 100 -11.70 -1.33 -15.86
N GLY A 101 -10.95 -0.26 -15.63
CA GLY A 101 -10.97 0.97 -16.42
C GLY A 101 -10.11 0.89 -17.68
N THR A 102 -10.35 -0.11 -18.55
CA THR A 102 -9.53 -0.33 -19.74
C THR A 102 -10.25 0.19 -20.99
N LEU A 103 -9.69 1.25 -21.57
CA LEU A 103 -10.21 1.85 -22.82
C LEU A 103 -9.23 1.61 -23.97
N GLU A 104 -9.76 1.32 -25.15
CA GLU A 104 -8.97 1.14 -26.36
C GLU A 104 -9.33 2.23 -27.38
N TYR A 105 -8.30 2.85 -27.96
CA TYR A 105 -8.44 3.74 -29.10
C TYR A 105 -7.43 3.38 -30.17
N LYS A 106 -7.93 3.00 -31.35
CA LYS A 106 -7.11 2.42 -32.43
C LYS A 106 -6.37 1.17 -31.94
N SER A 107 -5.05 1.19 -31.87
CA SER A 107 -4.23 0.07 -31.37
C SER A 107 -3.62 0.34 -29.99
N GLU A 108 -3.88 1.51 -29.40
CA GLU A 108 -3.37 1.87 -28.07
C GLU A 108 -4.42 1.60 -27.00
N VAL A 109 -3.95 1.18 -25.82
CA VAL A 109 -4.82 0.81 -24.70
C VAL A 109 -4.48 1.65 -23.48
N ALA A 110 -5.46 2.32 -22.92
CA ALA A 110 -5.39 2.91 -21.60
C ALA A 110 -5.77 1.85 -20.56
N THR A 111 -4.84 1.49 -19.70
CA THR A 111 -5.08 0.51 -18.63
C THR A 111 -5.09 1.24 -17.29
N LEU A 112 -6.28 1.37 -16.73
CA LEU A 112 -6.52 2.01 -15.44
C LEU A 112 -7.13 1.01 -14.46
N LEU A 113 -6.99 1.26 -13.17
CA LEU A 113 -7.67 0.46 -12.15
C LEU A 113 -9.18 0.59 -12.32
N ALA A 114 -9.68 1.82 -12.38
CA ALA A 114 -11.10 2.13 -12.51
C ALA A 114 -11.29 3.47 -13.22
N LEU A 115 -12.50 3.70 -13.70
CA LEU A 115 -13.02 5.01 -14.11
C LEU A 115 -14.15 5.36 -13.15
N LEU A 116 -13.97 6.42 -12.38
CA LEU A 116 -14.98 6.96 -11.48
C LEU A 116 -15.68 8.11 -12.18
N VAL A 117 -17.00 8.03 -12.34
CA VAL A 117 -17.83 9.08 -12.93
C VAL A 117 -18.43 9.88 -11.78
N THR A 118 -17.97 11.10 -11.62
CA THR A 118 -18.50 12.07 -10.65
C THR A 118 -19.60 12.91 -11.30
N LYS A 119 -20.19 13.84 -10.59
CA LYS A 119 -21.15 14.81 -11.14
C LYS A 119 -20.52 15.85 -12.08
N SER A 120 -19.19 15.98 -12.07
CA SER A 120 -18.49 17.01 -12.85
C SER A 120 -17.58 16.46 -13.94
N GLU A 121 -17.00 15.28 -13.76
CA GLU A 121 -16.00 14.71 -14.66
C GLU A 121 -15.85 13.19 -14.50
N VAL A 122 -15.11 12.57 -15.41
CA VAL A 122 -14.63 11.20 -15.29
C VAL A 122 -13.20 11.23 -14.74
N VAL A 123 -12.97 10.53 -13.64
CA VAL A 123 -11.65 10.39 -13.00
C VAL A 123 -11.10 8.98 -13.25
N GLY A 124 -10.09 8.87 -14.11
CA GLY A 124 -9.35 7.63 -14.31
C GLY A 124 -8.34 7.41 -13.18
N ILE A 125 -8.28 6.21 -12.64
CA ILE A 125 -7.41 5.84 -11.52
C ILE A 125 -6.25 4.99 -12.03
N ASN A 126 -5.03 5.58 -12.01
CA ASN A 126 -3.80 4.88 -12.37
C ASN A 126 -2.97 4.61 -11.11
N CYS A 127 -2.70 3.35 -10.80
CA CYS A 127 -2.06 2.94 -9.55
C CYS A 127 -0.56 2.76 -9.68
N PHE A 128 0.17 3.20 -8.65
CA PHE A 128 1.61 3.02 -8.48
C PHE A 128 1.89 2.38 -7.11
N GLY A 129 2.56 1.24 -7.12
CA GLY A 129 2.89 0.48 -5.91
C GLY A 129 4.17 0.94 -5.20
N TYR A 130 4.73 2.09 -5.53
CA TYR A 130 5.99 2.55 -4.92
C TYR A 130 5.81 2.88 -3.44
N GLY A 131 6.73 2.35 -2.59
CA GLY A 131 6.84 2.68 -1.16
C GLY A 131 7.97 3.67 -0.89
N GLY A 132 8.14 4.07 0.36
CA GLY A 132 9.16 5.04 0.78
C GLY A 132 8.84 6.47 0.34
N THR A 133 9.84 7.31 0.20
CA THR A 133 9.66 8.73 -0.16
C THR A 133 9.79 8.92 -1.67
N ILE A 134 8.76 9.49 -2.29
CA ILE A 134 8.74 9.83 -3.71
C ILE A 134 8.98 11.32 -3.88
N THR A 135 9.98 11.69 -4.68
CA THR A 135 10.34 13.06 -4.98
C THR A 135 10.27 13.32 -6.48
N ALA A 136 9.84 14.51 -6.86
CA ALA A 136 9.92 15.02 -8.23
C ALA A 136 11.04 16.04 -8.35
N GLY A 137 11.87 15.92 -9.39
CA GLY A 137 12.89 16.90 -9.71
C GLY A 137 12.34 18.14 -10.44
N LYS A 138 13.24 18.96 -10.96
CA LYS A 138 12.87 20.11 -11.79
C LYS A 138 12.36 19.62 -13.16
N GLY A 139 11.06 19.48 -13.27
CA GLY A 139 10.38 19.00 -14.47
C GLY A 139 9.72 17.63 -14.29
N ASP A 140 8.93 17.24 -15.29
CA ASP A 140 8.10 16.04 -15.22
C ASP A 140 8.89 14.72 -15.38
N ALA A 141 10.18 14.78 -15.71
CA ALA A 141 10.96 13.60 -16.08
C ALA A 141 11.72 12.96 -14.90
N ASP A 142 12.16 13.76 -13.94
CA ASP A 142 13.09 13.32 -12.90
C ASP A 142 12.34 12.93 -11.63
N TRP A 143 11.88 11.71 -11.59
CA TRP A 143 11.23 11.15 -10.41
C TRP A 143 12.13 10.13 -9.73
N LYS A 144 12.20 10.20 -8.40
CA LYS A 144 12.99 9.30 -7.57
C LYS A 144 12.16 8.69 -6.48
N GLN A 145 12.44 7.43 -6.20
CA GLN A 145 12.02 6.71 -5.02
C GLN A 145 13.21 6.57 -4.09
N HIS A 146 13.07 7.07 -2.86
CA HIS A 146 14.01 6.81 -1.77
C HIS A 146 13.43 5.74 -0.84
N MET A 147 14.08 4.59 -0.74
CA MET A 147 13.61 3.47 0.06
C MET A 147 14.79 2.61 0.52
N ASN A 148 14.82 2.26 1.82
CA ASN A 148 15.89 1.43 2.41
C ASN A 148 17.31 1.98 2.14
N GLU A 149 17.51 3.29 2.35
CA GLU A 149 18.79 4.01 2.11
C GLU A 149 19.24 4.02 0.64
N GLN A 150 18.36 3.74 -0.31
CA GLN A 150 18.67 3.72 -1.74
C GLN A 150 17.78 4.69 -2.51
N ASP A 151 18.39 5.37 -3.48
CA ASP A 151 17.69 6.21 -4.45
C ASP A 151 17.57 5.45 -5.77
N ILE A 152 16.35 5.31 -6.26
CA ILE A 152 16.03 4.64 -7.51
C ILE A 152 15.29 5.63 -8.41
N MET A 153 15.76 5.80 -9.65
CA MET A 153 15.02 6.55 -10.67
C MET A 153 13.79 5.76 -11.11
N ILE A 154 12.64 6.40 -11.09
CA ILE A 154 11.38 5.80 -11.53
C ILE A 154 10.82 6.54 -12.74
N LYS A 155 9.99 5.85 -13.53
CA LYS A 155 9.27 6.50 -14.62
C LYS A 155 8.30 7.53 -14.06
N SER A 156 8.29 8.72 -14.66
CA SER A 156 7.43 9.82 -14.23
C SER A 156 5.95 9.39 -14.20
N PRO A 157 5.29 9.37 -13.02
CA PRO A 157 3.86 9.09 -12.92
C PRO A 157 3.02 10.12 -13.67
N VAL A 158 3.44 11.37 -13.70
CA VAL A 158 2.76 12.46 -14.42
C VAL A 158 2.72 12.20 -15.92
N VAL A 159 3.86 11.84 -16.53
CA VAL A 159 3.94 11.51 -17.95
C VAL A 159 3.06 10.31 -18.30
N LEU A 160 3.08 9.29 -17.43
CA LEU A 160 2.23 8.10 -17.60
C LEU A 160 0.74 8.46 -17.50
N CYS A 161 0.34 9.25 -16.50
CA CYS A 161 -1.05 9.68 -16.35
C CYS A 161 -1.53 10.56 -17.52
N ARG A 162 -0.70 11.49 -17.99
CA ARG A 162 -1.02 12.30 -19.19
C ARG A 162 -1.22 11.46 -20.44
N LYS A 163 -0.39 10.42 -20.62
CA LYS A 163 -0.57 9.47 -21.75
C LYS A 163 -1.93 8.74 -21.61
N GLN A 164 -2.25 8.21 -20.45
CA GLN A 164 -3.50 7.52 -20.18
C GLN A 164 -4.70 8.47 -20.38
N GLN A 165 -4.62 9.70 -19.87
CA GLN A 165 -5.68 10.71 -20.02
C GLN A 165 -5.97 11.03 -21.48
N ARG A 166 -4.92 11.20 -22.30
CA ARG A 166 -5.09 11.43 -23.75
C ARG A 166 -5.80 10.27 -24.42
N LEU A 167 -5.44 9.03 -24.10
CA LEU A 167 -6.07 7.83 -24.65
C LEU A 167 -7.53 7.69 -24.19
N CYS A 168 -7.81 7.96 -22.92
CA CYS A 168 -9.19 7.97 -22.40
C CYS A 168 -10.03 9.01 -23.13
N ARG A 169 -9.50 10.23 -23.30
CA ARG A 169 -10.19 11.29 -24.04
C ARG A 169 -10.54 10.87 -25.45
N GLN A 170 -9.58 10.35 -26.20
CA GLN A 170 -9.78 9.89 -27.57
C GLN A 170 -10.80 8.75 -27.68
N ALA A 171 -10.79 7.81 -26.72
CA ALA A 171 -11.77 6.71 -26.69
C ALA A 171 -13.19 7.21 -26.36
N MET A 172 -13.30 8.16 -25.42
CA MET A 172 -14.58 8.78 -25.07
C MET A 172 -15.14 9.63 -26.20
N ASP A 173 -14.30 10.41 -26.87
CA ASP A 173 -14.71 11.21 -28.04
C ASP A 173 -15.20 10.30 -29.17
N ALA A 174 -14.52 9.20 -29.46
CA ALA A 174 -14.96 8.21 -30.46
C ALA A 174 -16.24 7.51 -30.08
N ALA A 175 -16.62 7.47 -28.82
CA ALA A 175 -17.88 6.93 -28.31
C ALA A 175 -18.99 7.98 -28.19
N GLY A 176 -18.75 9.23 -28.66
CA GLY A 176 -19.73 10.31 -28.62
C GLY A 176 -19.89 11.02 -27.28
N MET A 177 -18.92 10.87 -26.38
CA MET A 177 -18.92 11.50 -25.04
C MET A 177 -18.01 12.73 -25.00
N ASN A 178 -18.15 13.62 -26.02
CA ASN A 178 -17.22 14.76 -26.20
C ASN A 178 -17.35 15.84 -25.12
N ASP A 179 -18.53 16.00 -24.53
CA ASP A 179 -18.82 17.06 -23.56
C ASP A 179 -18.40 16.70 -22.13
N ILE A 180 -17.99 15.45 -21.90
CA ILE A 180 -17.62 14.97 -20.59
C ILE A 180 -16.12 15.11 -20.40
N SER A 181 -15.70 15.89 -19.42
CA SER A 181 -14.28 16.03 -19.10
C SER A 181 -13.71 14.75 -18.49
N VAL A 182 -12.43 14.47 -18.78
CA VAL A 182 -11.72 13.34 -18.21
C VAL A 182 -10.35 13.78 -17.68
N ARG A 183 -10.00 13.37 -16.47
CA ARG A 183 -8.65 13.45 -15.93
C ARG A 183 -8.17 12.09 -15.45
N VAL A 184 -6.87 11.90 -15.32
CA VAL A 184 -6.30 10.69 -14.76
C VAL A 184 -5.49 11.05 -13.52
N ALA A 185 -5.91 10.54 -12.39
CA ALA A 185 -5.22 10.64 -11.12
C ALA A 185 -4.21 9.51 -10.96
N GLY A 186 -2.97 9.84 -10.60
CA GLY A 186 -1.97 8.88 -10.20
C GLY A 186 -2.06 8.60 -8.71
N VAL A 187 -2.28 7.36 -8.33
CA VAL A 187 -2.47 6.99 -6.92
C VAL A 187 -1.41 6.02 -6.45
N PHE A 188 -0.67 6.45 -5.45
CA PHE A 188 0.33 5.62 -4.78
C PHE A 188 -0.37 4.81 -3.68
N THR A 189 -0.49 3.51 -3.91
CA THR A 189 -1.30 2.62 -3.08
C THR A 189 -0.56 2.02 -1.89
N ASN A 190 0.77 2.16 -1.84
CA ASN A 190 1.56 1.64 -0.72
C ASN A 190 1.29 2.43 0.56
N HIS A 191 0.97 1.73 1.67
CA HIS A 191 0.69 2.34 2.97
C HIS A 191 1.90 3.08 3.59
N HIS A 192 3.12 2.77 3.13
CA HIS A 192 4.35 3.40 3.59
C HIS A 192 4.92 4.39 2.58
N VAL A 193 4.07 4.99 1.74
CA VAL A 193 4.50 6.02 0.79
C VAL A 193 4.39 7.41 1.40
N THR A 194 5.40 8.24 1.15
CA THR A 194 5.39 9.67 1.42
C THR A 194 5.63 10.42 0.12
N LEU A 195 4.71 11.29 -0.26
CA LEU A 195 4.85 12.12 -1.46
C LEU A 195 5.50 13.46 -1.08
N ALA A 196 6.79 13.63 -1.38
CA ALA A 196 7.52 14.88 -1.24
C ALA A 196 7.58 15.61 -2.60
N ILE A 197 6.40 15.92 -3.13
CA ILE A 197 6.19 16.56 -4.44
C ILE A 197 5.40 17.86 -4.26
N GLY A 198 5.58 18.80 -5.20
CA GLY A 198 4.78 20.04 -5.21
C GLY A 198 3.29 19.75 -5.51
N ASN A 199 2.44 20.70 -5.11
CA ASN A 199 1.02 20.64 -5.44
C ASN A 199 0.80 20.76 -6.97
N GLY A 200 -0.30 20.18 -7.47
CA GLY A 200 -0.72 20.34 -8.86
C GLY A 200 -0.26 19.22 -9.82
N TYR A 201 0.46 18.22 -9.34
CA TYR A 201 0.87 17.10 -10.20
C TYR A 201 -0.25 16.09 -10.50
N GLY A 202 -1.42 16.16 -9.81
CA GLY A 202 -2.50 15.16 -9.95
C GLY A 202 -2.08 13.78 -9.44
N GLN A 203 -1.19 13.77 -8.44
CA GLN A 203 -0.66 12.58 -7.81
C GLN A 203 -1.07 12.55 -6.34
N TYR A 204 -1.55 11.41 -5.88
CA TYR A 204 -2.20 11.24 -4.59
C TYR A 204 -1.71 10.00 -3.86
N THR A 205 -1.79 10.00 -2.53
CA THR A 205 -1.92 8.77 -1.77
C THR A 205 -3.39 8.30 -1.81
N THR A 206 -3.67 7.10 -1.33
CA THR A 206 -5.06 6.61 -1.21
C THR A 206 -5.93 7.58 -0.41
N GLU A 207 -5.42 8.05 0.73
CA GLU A 207 -6.14 8.96 1.64
C GLU A 207 -6.38 10.32 1.00
N SER A 208 -5.35 10.92 0.39
CA SER A 208 -5.45 12.26 -0.20
C SER A 208 -6.37 12.28 -1.42
N LEU A 209 -6.45 11.18 -2.20
CA LEU A 209 -7.43 11.05 -3.26
C LEU A 209 -8.85 11.06 -2.72
N ILE A 210 -9.13 10.26 -1.69
CA ILE A 210 -10.47 10.18 -1.10
C ILE A 210 -10.90 11.53 -0.52
N GLU A 211 -9.98 12.29 0.12
CA GLU A 211 -10.27 13.64 0.61
C GLU A 211 -10.59 14.60 -0.54
N GLU A 212 -9.84 14.57 -1.64
CA GLU A 212 -10.15 15.40 -2.80
C GLU A 212 -11.50 15.04 -3.43
N LEU A 213 -11.81 13.75 -3.55
CA LEU A 213 -13.11 13.30 -4.05
C LEU A 213 -14.27 13.73 -3.14
N LYS A 214 -14.08 13.81 -1.82
CA LYS A 214 -15.09 14.37 -0.89
C LYS A 214 -15.33 15.86 -1.15
N VAL A 215 -14.26 16.61 -1.37
CA VAL A 215 -14.39 18.05 -1.74
C VAL A 215 -15.18 18.20 -3.05
N GLN A 216 -14.86 17.39 -4.06
CA GLN A 216 -15.59 17.41 -5.34
C GLN A 216 -17.04 16.97 -5.19
N ALA A 217 -17.33 15.97 -4.35
CA ALA A 217 -18.68 15.52 -4.08
C ALA A 217 -19.54 16.60 -3.38
N SER A 218 -18.91 17.51 -2.66
CA SER A 218 -19.56 18.63 -1.97
C SER A 218 -19.68 19.87 -2.86
N ALA A 219 -19.06 19.88 -4.03
CA ALA A 219 -19.17 21.01 -4.97
C ALA A 219 -20.54 21.00 -5.65
N GLU A 220 -21.13 22.20 -5.79
CA GLU A 220 -22.47 22.35 -6.38
C GLU A 220 -22.49 22.25 -7.93
N GLU A 221 -21.34 22.10 -8.57
CA GLU A 221 -21.23 22.07 -10.01
C GLU A 221 -21.60 20.71 -10.60
N GLU A 222 -22.83 20.57 -11.08
CA GLU A 222 -23.33 19.37 -11.75
C GLU A 222 -23.27 19.53 -13.28
N ARG A 223 -22.22 18.94 -13.90
CA ARG A 223 -22.09 18.85 -15.37
C ARG A 223 -22.59 17.53 -15.91
N ILE A 224 -22.61 16.51 -15.06
CA ILE A 224 -23.08 15.16 -15.39
C ILE A 224 -24.30 14.86 -14.51
N PRO A 225 -25.52 15.01 -15.05
CA PRO A 225 -26.73 14.85 -14.26
C PRO A 225 -27.01 13.39 -13.86
N ASP A 226 -26.50 12.42 -14.61
CA ASP A 226 -26.66 11.00 -14.33
C ASP A 226 -25.32 10.26 -14.47
N PRO A 227 -24.49 10.24 -13.41
CA PRO A 227 -23.21 9.55 -13.43
C PRO A 227 -23.32 8.04 -13.68
N GLN A 228 -24.41 7.41 -13.25
CA GLN A 228 -24.61 5.97 -13.44
C GLN A 228 -24.82 5.63 -14.92
N LYS A 229 -25.64 6.40 -15.62
CA LYS A 229 -25.86 6.23 -17.04
C LYS A 229 -24.58 6.42 -17.86
N VAL A 230 -23.77 7.42 -17.50
CA VAL A 230 -22.45 7.63 -18.14
C VAL A 230 -21.51 6.45 -17.85
N ALA A 231 -21.53 5.90 -16.64
CA ALA A 231 -20.75 4.71 -16.31
C ALA A 231 -21.20 3.48 -17.11
N GLU A 232 -22.48 3.29 -17.34
CA GLU A 232 -23.00 2.22 -18.21
C GLU A 232 -22.51 2.39 -19.67
N GLN A 233 -22.51 3.60 -20.19
CA GLN A 233 -21.98 3.91 -21.53
C GLN A 233 -20.48 3.63 -21.60
N LEU A 234 -19.71 4.04 -20.60
CA LEU A 234 -18.28 3.74 -20.49
C LEU A 234 -18.02 2.24 -20.37
N ALA A 235 -18.83 1.52 -19.60
CA ALA A 235 -18.71 0.06 -19.47
C ALA A 235 -18.93 -0.67 -20.80
N ALA A 236 -19.77 -0.14 -21.68
CA ALA A 236 -20.01 -0.71 -23.00
C ALA A 236 -18.79 -0.58 -23.94
N VAL A 237 -17.99 0.50 -23.77
CA VAL A 237 -16.78 0.75 -24.58
C VAL A 237 -15.50 0.25 -23.91
N THR A 238 -15.55 -0.14 -22.64
CA THR A 238 -14.39 -0.77 -21.98
C THR A 238 -14.14 -2.16 -22.53
N LYS A 239 -12.89 -2.41 -22.85
CA LYS A 239 -12.46 -3.74 -23.31
C LYS A 239 -12.49 -4.74 -22.16
N LYS A 240 -13.29 -5.80 -22.30
CA LYS A 240 -13.18 -6.95 -21.41
C LYS A 240 -11.83 -7.64 -21.65
N ILE A 241 -10.85 -7.42 -20.76
CA ILE A 241 -9.59 -8.15 -20.81
C ILE A 241 -9.93 -9.63 -20.56
N ARG A 242 -9.88 -10.43 -21.64
CA ARG A 242 -9.89 -11.89 -21.46
C ARG A 242 -8.58 -12.24 -20.79
N PRO A 243 -8.58 -12.92 -19.62
CA PRO A 243 -7.34 -13.43 -19.04
C PRO A 243 -6.67 -14.30 -20.10
N GLY A 244 -5.48 -13.90 -20.53
CA GLY A 244 -4.74 -14.61 -21.55
C GLY A 244 -4.59 -16.05 -21.15
N ARG A 245 -5.02 -16.99 -21.98
CA ARG A 245 -4.56 -18.38 -21.90
C ARG A 245 -3.04 -18.34 -22.09
N LYS A 246 -2.28 -18.59 -20.99
CA LYS A 246 -0.88 -18.98 -21.07
C LYS A 246 -0.80 -20.42 -21.51
#